data_d264ba67fe5a0ef72917c83109678be3
#
_entry.id   d264ba67fe5a0ef72917c83109678be3
#
_cell.length_a   1.000
_cell.length_b   1.000
_cell.length_c   1.000
_cell.angle_alpha   90.00
_cell.angle_beta   90.00
_cell.angle_gamma   90.00
#
_symmetry.space_group_name_H-M   'P 1'
#
loop_
_entity.id
_entity.type
_entity.pdbx_description
1 polymer ?
#
loop_
_entity_poly.entity_id
_entity_poly.type
_entity_poly.pdbx_seq_one_letter_code
_entity_poly.pdbx_strand_id
1 'polypeptide(L)'
;MNLKFVRFASAAVLAATLFTISAEAFATESVTNHDTEGKVLFVPNDSEATVVQPPNPGPNGPDVEINPVGPEGQTGPLTISYAPTLNFGEQVISNTDQEYKLVAELHKLKDAEDSEERVPYVSFAQVQDTRGTNAGWDLKVSLSAFESGTQDNELTVARIRFNSPKLEYNGSNQENEPQIHADGLILDATNSERSVLTAAQTKGAGVSSVVWGDQEEINRQVEAGAEFVENAGIELLVPGSTAKDAALYEATLTWTLAATAGPDGETVQ
;
A
#
# COMPACT_ATOMS: atom_id res chain seq x y z
N MET A 1 -22.32 -16.10 -56.75
CA MET A 1 -23.25 -15.68 -57.82
C MET A 1 -23.00 -14.19 -58.08
N ASN A 2 -22.39 -13.99 -59.25
CA ASN A 2 -22.30 -12.74 -60.02
C ASN A 2 -21.67 -11.45 -59.50
N LEU A 3 -20.42 -11.32 -59.91
CA LEU A 3 -19.69 -10.08 -60.20
C LEU A 3 -20.46 -9.22 -61.23
N LYS A 4 -20.43 -7.88 -61.06
CA LYS A 4 -20.58 -6.96 -62.18
C LYS A 4 -19.49 -5.88 -62.12
N PHE A 5 -18.57 -6.04 -63.04
CA PHE A 5 -17.63 -4.99 -63.50
C PHE A 5 -18.40 -3.93 -64.31
N VAL A 6 -18.13 -2.66 -64.06
CA VAL A 6 -18.46 -1.60 -65.00
C VAL A 6 -17.17 -0.91 -65.41
N ARG A 7 -16.81 -1.09 -66.67
CA ARG A 7 -15.78 -0.34 -67.38
C ARG A 7 -16.43 0.89 -67.99
N PHE A 8 -15.82 2.06 -67.82
CA PHE A 8 -16.02 3.16 -68.72
C PHE A 8 -14.70 3.56 -69.37
N ALA A 9 -14.61 3.35 -70.65
CA ALA A 9 -13.65 3.91 -71.58
C ALA A 9 -14.29 5.13 -72.21
N SER A 10 -13.57 6.23 -72.28
CA SER A 10 -13.88 7.31 -73.20
C SER A 10 -12.58 7.98 -73.64
N ALA A 11 -12.34 7.85 -74.91
CA ALA A 11 -11.33 8.55 -75.70
C ALA A 11 -11.89 9.87 -76.28
N ALA A 12 -11.04 10.85 -76.40
CA ALA A 12 -11.10 11.92 -77.41
C ALA A 12 -9.92 12.86 -77.20
N VAL A 13 -8.99 12.90 -78.09
CA VAL A 13 -8.75 13.69 -79.29
C VAL A 13 -8.19 15.11 -79.02
N LEU A 14 -6.92 15.25 -79.25
CA LEU A 14 -6.06 16.13 -80.00
C LEU A 14 -6.47 17.62 -80.13
N ALA A 15 -5.63 18.50 -79.70
CA ALA A 15 -5.19 19.72 -80.45
C ALA A 15 -3.86 20.22 -79.86
N ALA A 16 -2.86 20.29 -80.71
CA ALA A 16 -1.54 20.81 -80.39
C ALA A 16 -1.49 22.33 -80.52
N THR A 17 -0.90 23.01 -79.53
CA THR A 17 -0.26 24.30 -79.74
C THR A 17 0.98 24.32 -78.85
N LEU A 18 2.10 24.46 -79.53
CA LEU A 18 3.42 24.67 -78.91
C LEU A 18 3.49 26.07 -78.29
N PHE A 19 3.56 26.10 -76.99
CA PHE A 19 4.18 27.23 -76.29
C PHE A 19 5.20 26.65 -75.33
N THR A 20 6.49 26.89 -75.63
CA THR A 20 7.59 26.61 -74.74
C THR A 20 7.59 27.67 -73.60
N ILE A 21 6.98 27.32 -72.51
CA ILE A 21 7.22 28.00 -71.24
C ILE A 21 8.04 27.02 -70.42
N SER A 22 9.29 27.38 -70.14
CA SER A 22 10.12 26.70 -69.13
C SER A 22 9.45 26.90 -67.77
N ALA A 23 8.61 25.97 -67.42
CA ALA A 23 8.10 25.83 -66.06
C ALA A 23 9.18 25.14 -65.25
N GLU A 24 9.80 25.87 -64.34
CA GLU A 24 10.52 25.24 -63.23
C GLU A 24 9.52 24.37 -62.44
N ALA A 25 9.68 23.08 -62.59
CA ALA A 25 8.90 22.14 -61.79
C ALA A 25 9.41 22.19 -60.37
N PHE A 26 8.75 22.97 -59.50
CA PHE A 26 8.86 22.77 -58.07
C PHE A 26 8.27 21.40 -57.77
N ALA A 27 9.11 20.45 -57.51
CA ALA A 27 8.68 19.18 -56.96
C ALA A 27 8.07 19.45 -55.59
N THR A 28 6.76 19.51 -55.49
CA THR A 28 6.07 19.53 -54.21
C THR A 28 6.26 18.14 -53.61
N GLU A 29 7.16 18.03 -52.62
CA GLU A 29 7.23 16.81 -51.80
C GLU A 29 5.84 16.60 -51.18
N SER A 30 5.12 15.62 -51.68
CA SER A 30 3.88 15.18 -51.04
C SER A 30 4.24 14.35 -49.82
N VAL A 31 4.11 14.91 -48.65
CA VAL A 31 4.17 14.15 -47.39
C VAL A 31 2.93 13.24 -47.37
N THR A 32 3.14 11.96 -47.54
CA THR A 32 2.08 10.95 -47.38
C THR A 32 2.11 10.50 -45.93
N ASN A 33 1.08 10.81 -45.18
CA ASN A 33 0.85 10.27 -43.85
C ASN A 33 0.02 8.99 -43.99
N HIS A 34 0.40 7.97 -43.23
CA HIS A 34 -0.37 6.73 -43.12
C HIS A 34 -0.55 6.43 -41.62
N ASP A 35 -1.79 6.40 -41.18
CA ASP A 35 -2.14 6.13 -39.79
C ASP A 35 -2.38 4.61 -39.63
N THR A 36 -1.79 4.06 -38.55
CA THR A 36 -2.01 2.67 -38.13
C THR A 36 -2.50 2.65 -36.69
N GLU A 37 -3.40 1.70 -36.38
CA GLU A 37 -3.91 1.53 -35.03
C GLU A 37 -3.03 0.56 -34.25
N GLY A 38 -2.63 0.93 -33.01
CA GLY A 38 -2.08 0.05 -31.99
C GLY A 38 -3.12 -0.19 -30.90
N LYS A 39 -3.26 -1.44 -30.43
CA LYS A 39 -4.22 -1.80 -29.37
C LYS A 39 -3.52 -2.58 -28.29
N VAL A 40 -3.85 -2.30 -27.02
CA VAL A 40 -3.47 -3.07 -25.83
C VAL A 40 -4.67 -3.11 -24.87
N LEU A 41 -4.89 -4.26 -24.26
CA LEU A 41 -5.89 -4.44 -23.21
C LEU A 41 -5.14 -4.75 -21.92
N PHE A 42 -5.34 -3.92 -20.91
CA PHE A 42 -4.88 -4.20 -19.53
C PHE A 42 -6.03 -4.85 -18.75
N VAL A 43 -5.70 -5.88 -17.99
CA VAL A 43 -6.65 -6.59 -17.13
C VAL A 43 -6.13 -6.56 -15.70
N PRO A 44 -7.00 -6.56 -14.67
CA PRO A 44 -6.59 -6.69 -13.29
C PRO A 44 -5.76 -7.96 -13.05
N ASN A 45 -4.80 -7.89 -12.13
CA ASN A 45 -4.09 -9.08 -11.66
C ASN A 45 -4.84 -9.67 -10.46
N ASP A 46 -5.66 -10.69 -10.72
CA ASP A 46 -6.53 -11.33 -9.73
C ASP A 46 -6.10 -12.76 -9.35
N SER A 47 -5.03 -13.26 -9.96
CA SER A 47 -4.62 -14.66 -9.86
C SER A 47 -3.31 -14.89 -9.07
N GLU A 48 -2.51 -13.87 -8.81
CA GLU A 48 -1.26 -14.00 -8.09
C GLU A 48 -1.41 -13.65 -6.61
N ALA A 49 -0.71 -14.41 -5.75
CA ALA A 49 -0.59 -14.06 -4.35
C ALA A 49 0.09 -12.69 -4.19
N THR A 50 -0.39 -11.91 -3.26
CA THR A 50 0.20 -10.60 -2.94
C THR A 50 1.61 -10.79 -2.39
N VAL A 51 2.56 -10.03 -2.92
CA VAL A 51 3.94 -9.98 -2.41
C VAL A 51 4.08 -8.73 -1.54
N VAL A 52 4.57 -8.91 -0.31
CA VAL A 52 4.89 -7.79 0.56
C VAL A 52 6.16 -7.12 0.05
N GLN A 53 6.11 -5.81 -0.12
CA GLN A 53 7.29 -4.99 -0.41
C GLN A 53 7.70 -4.31 0.90
N PRO A 54 8.78 -4.78 1.57
CA PRO A 54 9.21 -4.16 2.82
C PRO A 54 9.48 -2.67 2.61
N PRO A 55 9.08 -1.81 3.55
CA PRO A 55 9.46 -0.41 3.53
C PRO A 55 10.96 -0.24 3.43
N ASN A 56 11.41 0.84 2.77
CA ASN A 56 12.83 1.13 2.68
C ASN A 56 13.41 1.46 4.07
N PRO A 57 14.28 0.61 4.64
CA PRO A 57 14.81 0.83 5.99
C PRO A 57 15.89 1.90 6.05
N GLY A 58 16.14 2.60 4.93
CA GLY A 58 17.27 3.53 4.80
C GLY A 58 18.58 2.81 4.44
N PRO A 59 19.68 3.57 4.29
CA PRO A 59 20.94 3.05 3.74
C PRO A 59 21.64 2.02 4.63
N ASN A 60 21.31 1.97 5.92
CA ASN A 60 21.93 1.07 6.90
C ASN A 60 20.92 0.06 7.47
N GLY A 61 19.72 -0.01 6.92
CA GLY A 61 18.70 -0.93 7.39
C GLY A 61 18.85 -2.33 6.78
N PRO A 62 18.29 -3.36 7.44
CA PRO A 62 18.34 -4.72 6.93
C PRO A 62 17.43 -4.91 5.72
N ASP A 63 17.83 -5.76 4.78
CA ASP A 63 16.97 -6.26 3.70
C ASP A 63 16.20 -7.48 4.23
N VAL A 64 14.90 -7.39 4.31
CA VAL A 64 14.06 -8.42 4.94
C VAL A 64 13.08 -9.04 3.95
N GLU A 65 12.72 -10.30 4.24
CA GLU A 65 11.65 -11.01 3.56
C GLU A 65 10.46 -11.13 4.52
N ILE A 66 9.29 -10.63 4.08
CA ILE A 66 8.08 -10.58 4.90
C ILE A 66 6.97 -11.37 4.22
N ASN A 67 6.33 -12.25 4.96
CA ASN A 67 5.20 -13.00 4.46
C ASN A 67 3.93 -12.13 4.45
N PRO A 68 3.05 -12.28 3.44
CA PRO A 68 1.74 -11.63 3.43
C PRO A 68 0.88 -12.00 4.63
N VAL A 69 -0.14 -11.17 4.92
CA VAL A 69 -1.12 -11.45 5.98
C VAL A 69 -1.94 -12.69 5.64
N GLY A 70 -2.09 -13.55 6.64
CA GLY A 70 -2.85 -14.79 6.53
C GLY A 70 -2.02 -15.98 6.03
N PRO A 71 -2.52 -17.21 6.24
CA PRO A 71 -1.75 -18.44 6.00
C PRO A 71 -1.43 -18.70 4.52
N GLU A 72 -2.17 -18.10 3.59
CA GLU A 72 -2.00 -18.31 2.14
C GLU A 72 -1.76 -17.00 1.38
N GLY A 73 -1.62 -15.87 2.09
CA GLY A 73 -1.63 -14.53 1.50
C GLY A 73 -3.04 -14.16 0.96
N GLN A 74 -3.31 -12.88 0.85
CA GLN A 74 -4.52 -12.43 0.17
C GLN A 74 -4.27 -12.37 -1.34
N THR A 75 -5.29 -12.72 -2.10
CA THR A 75 -5.29 -12.60 -3.56
C THR A 75 -6.32 -11.57 -3.98
N GLY A 76 -6.19 -11.06 -5.19
CA GLY A 76 -7.12 -10.12 -5.76
C GLY A 76 -6.48 -8.75 -6.03
N PRO A 77 -7.14 -7.95 -6.84
CA PRO A 77 -6.55 -6.71 -7.35
C PRO A 77 -6.55 -5.55 -6.34
N LEU A 78 -7.26 -5.68 -5.21
CA LEU A 78 -7.20 -4.75 -4.07
C LEU A 78 -7.08 -5.56 -2.79
N THR A 79 -5.93 -5.53 -2.14
CA THR A 79 -5.67 -6.35 -0.95
C THR A 79 -4.85 -5.62 0.11
N ILE A 80 -4.99 -6.09 1.38
CA ILE A 80 -4.05 -5.79 2.46
C ILE A 80 -2.89 -6.77 2.31
N SER A 81 -1.73 -6.29 1.88
CA SER A 81 -0.54 -7.13 1.72
C SER A 81 0.09 -7.47 3.04
N TYR A 82 0.08 -6.52 3.98
CA TYR A 82 0.63 -6.68 5.31
C TYR A 82 -0.09 -5.80 6.34
N ALA A 83 -0.16 -6.28 7.57
CA ALA A 83 -0.59 -5.53 8.75
C ALA A 83 0.21 -6.02 9.98
N PRO A 84 0.67 -5.10 10.87
CA PRO A 84 1.57 -5.46 11.95
C PRO A 84 0.86 -6.21 13.09
N THR A 85 1.62 -7.08 13.76
CA THR A 85 1.24 -7.66 15.05
C THR A 85 1.86 -6.82 16.16
N LEU A 86 1.04 -6.41 17.14
CA LEU A 86 1.48 -5.51 18.21
C LEU A 86 1.76 -6.30 19.50
N ASN A 87 3.01 -6.29 19.95
CA ASN A 87 3.44 -6.88 21.21
C ASN A 87 4.13 -5.81 22.05
N PHE A 88 3.60 -5.51 23.23
CA PHE A 88 4.15 -4.52 24.15
C PHE A 88 5.03 -5.11 25.25
N GLY A 89 5.39 -6.39 25.11
CA GLY A 89 6.30 -7.08 26.04
C GLY A 89 5.72 -7.33 27.42
N GLU A 90 6.59 -7.74 28.33
CA GLU A 90 6.29 -7.95 29.75
C GLU A 90 6.49 -6.63 30.51
N GLN A 91 5.45 -6.18 31.24
CA GLN A 91 5.45 -4.89 31.91
C GLN A 91 5.16 -5.04 33.40
N VAL A 92 5.88 -4.25 34.21
CA VAL A 92 5.66 -4.23 35.65
C VAL A 92 4.39 -3.42 35.96
N ILE A 93 3.52 -3.98 36.81
CA ILE A 93 2.30 -3.31 37.26
C ILE A 93 2.64 -1.96 37.91
N SER A 94 1.98 -0.91 37.42
CA SER A 94 2.13 0.46 37.91
C SER A 94 0.77 1.08 38.26
N ASN A 95 0.75 1.95 39.28
CA ASN A 95 -0.39 2.76 39.69
C ASN A 95 -0.31 4.21 39.14
N THR A 96 0.65 4.49 38.28
CA THR A 96 0.76 5.73 37.52
C THR A 96 0.50 5.49 36.06
N ASP A 97 0.14 6.55 35.33
CA ASP A 97 -0.04 6.46 33.88
C ASP A 97 1.26 5.97 33.22
N GLN A 98 1.14 5.04 32.33
CA GLN A 98 2.25 4.42 31.60
C GLN A 98 2.05 4.49 30.11
N GLU A 99 3.16 4.65 29.40
CA GLU A 99 3.28 4.58 27.95
C GLU A 99 4.30 3.50 27.61
N TYR A 100 3.82 2.36 27.09
CA TYR A 100 4.66 1.22 26.76
C TYR A 100 4.89 1.20 25.25
N LYS A 101 6.16 1.25 24.84
CA LYS A 101 6.52 1.16 23.43
C LYS A 101 6.31 -0.26 22.92
N LEU A 102 6.03 -0.36 21.63
CA LEU A 102 5.97 -1.63 20.94
C LEU A 102 7.34 -2.31 20.95
N VAL A 103 7.40 -3.61 21.17
CA VAL A 103 8.58 -4.42 20.85
C VAL A 103 8.67 -4.55 19.32
N ALA A 104 9.81 -4.22 18.74
CA ALA A 104 9.99 -4.25 17.29
C ALA A 104 9.73 -5.66 16.74
N GLU A 105 8.97 -5.76 15.66
CA GLU A 105 8.67 -7.02 15.01
C GLU A 105 9.94 -7.65 14.43
N LEU A 106 10.02 -8.97 14.49
CA LEU A 106 11.16 -9.70 13.96
C LEU A 106 10.82 -10.28 12.57
N HIS A 107 11.49 -9.80 11.54
CA HIS A 107 11.36 -10.31 10.18
C HIS A 107 12.58 -11.11 9.78
N LYS A 108 12.37 -12.06 8.85
CA LYS A 108 13.43 -12.88 8.31
C LYS A 108 14.39 -12.01 7.51
N LEU A 109 15.69 -12.14 7.78
CA LEU A 109 16.73 -11.49 6.99
C LEU A 109 16.78 -12.17 5.60
N LYS A 110 16.70 -11.38 4.55
CA LYS A 110 16.75 -11.86 3.19
C LYS A 110 18.15 -12.37 2.86
N ASP A 111 18.21 -13.48 2.12
CA ASP A 111 19.48 -14.11 1.70
C ASP A 111 20.44 -14.48 2.84
N ALA A 112 19.95 -14.59 4.07
CA ALA A 112 20.75 -15.06 5.19
C ALA A 112 21.18 -16.52 5.00
N GLU A 113 22.42 -16.86 5.42
CA GLU A 113 22.91 -18.24 5.41
C GLU A 113 22.06 -19.13 6.35
N ASP A 114 21.67 -18.57 7.49
CA ASP A 114 20.69 -19.18 8.39
C ASP A 114 19.29 -18.71 8.01
N SER A 115 18.46 -19.60 7.49
CA SER A 115 17.10 -19.32 7.09
C SER A 115 16.18 -18.88 8.24
N GLU A 116 16.60 -19.08 9.49
CA GLU A 116 15.87 -18.68 10.69
C GLU A 116 16.35 -17.33 11.28
N GLU A 117 17.39 -16.72 10.68
CA GLU A 117 17.88 -15.44 11.14
C GLU A 117 16.80 -14.34 10.95
N ARG A 118 16.47 -13.68 12.07
CA ARG A 118 15.47 -12.62 12.12
C ARG A 118 16.05 -11.35 12.72
N VAL A 119 15.59 -10.24 12.20
CA VAL A 119 16.06 -8.91 12.63
C VAL A 119 14.87 -8.02 12.99
N PRO A 120 15.05 -7.14 14.00
CA PRO A 120 14.04 -6.15 14.36
C PRO A 120 13.82 -5.15 13.22
N TYR A 121 12.54 -4.84 12.97
CA TYR A 121 12.14 -3.98 11.88
C TYR A 121 11.03 -3.01 12.28
N VAL A 122 10.89 -1.93 11.50
CA VAL A 122 9.77 -0.98 11.66
C VAL A 122 8.43 -1.66 11.42
N SER A 123 7.40 -1.18 12.08
CA SER A 123 6.03 -1.65 11.86
C SER A 123 5.38 -0.88 10.72
N PHE A 124 4.57 -1.57 9.91
CA PHE A 124 3.88 -0.95 8.79
C PHE A 124 2.58 -1.68 8.45
N ALA A 125 1.71 -1.01 7.71
CA ALA A 125 0.58 -1.66 7.03
C ALA A 125 0.64 -1.31 5.54
N GLN A 126 0.36 -2.29 4.69
CA GLN A 126 0.55 -2.18 3.24
C GLN A 126 -0.70 -2.61 2.47
N VAL A 127 -1.07 -1.81 1.48
CA VAL A 127 -2.14 -2.06 0.52
C VAL A 127 -1.54 -2.17 -0.88
N GLN A 128 -2.04 -3.14 -1.66
CA GLN A 128 -1.80 -3.26 -3.08
C GLN A 128 -3.10 -3.01 -3.84
N ASP A 129 -3.07 -2.11 -4.83
CA ASP A 129 -4.17 -1.84 -5.75
C ASP A 129 -3.72 -2.00 -7.21
N THR A 130 -4.14 -3.09 -7.84
CA THR A 130 -3.87 -3.42 -9.25
C THR A 130 -5.15 -3.51 -10.08
N ARG A 131 -6.27 -2.94 -9.59
CA ARG A 131 -7.58 -2.96 -10.27
C ARG A 131 -7.57 -2.24 -11.61
N GLY A 132 -6.73 -1.21 -11.78
CA GLY A 132 -6.74 -0.35 -12.96
C GLY A 132 -7.93 0.61 -13.05
N THR A 133 -8.83 0.62 -12.06
CA THR A 133 -10.01 1.49 -12.03
C THR A 133 -9.72 2.88 -11.51
N ASN A 134 -8.64 3.05 -10.74
CA ASN A 134 -8.29 4.29 -10.03
C ASN A 134 -9.44 4.83 -9.15
N ALA A 135 -10.27 3.94 -8.59
CA ALA A 135 -11.44 4.32 -7.80
C ALA A 135 -11.10 4.82 -6.39
N GLY A 136 -9.87 4.59 -5.95
CA GLY A 136 -9.45 4.86 -4.58
C GLY A 136 -9.85 3.75 -3.60
N TRP A 137 -9.46 3.90 -2.33
CA TRP A 137 -9.71 2.95 -1.25
C TRP A 137 -9.41 3.57 0.11
N ASP A 138 -9.84 2.92 1.19
CA ASP A 138 -9.61 3.36 2.56
C ASP A 138 -9.24 2.16 3.44
N LEU A 139 -8.02 2.17 4.01
CA LEU A 139 -7.56 1.19 4.99
C LEU A 139 -7.85 1.73 6.38
N LYS A 140 -8.63 0.97 7.13
CA LYS A 140 -9.04 1.29 8.50
C LYS A 140 -8.58 0.24 9.47
N VAL A 141 -8.50 0.62 10.74
CA VAL A 141 -8.24 -0.28 11.86
C VAL A 141 -9.17 0.04 13.03
N SER A 142 -9.61 -1.00 13.72
CA SER A 142 -10.32 -0.92 15.01
C SER A 142 -9.64 -1.79 16.04
N LEU A 143 -9.89 -1.51 17.31
CA LEU A 143 -9.30 -2.20 18.47
C LEU A 143 -10.41 -2.73 19.36
N SER A 144 -10.33 -4.02 19.76
CA SER A 144 -11.16 -4.55 20.84
C SER A 144 -10.64 -4.11 22.23
N ALA A 145 -11.38 -4.37 23.29
CA ALA A 145 -10.84 -4.26 24.63
C ALA A 145 -9.63 -5.18 24.83
N PHE A 146 -8.70 -4.78 25.68
CA PHE A 146 -7.64 -5.66 26.17
C PHE A 146 -8.21 -6.48 27.32
N GLU A 147 -8.34 -7.79 27.12
CA GLU A 147 -8.98 -8.70 28.07
C GLU A 147 -8.00 -9.77 28.56
N SER A 148 -8.24 -10.26 29.78
CA SER A 148 -7.55 -11.38 30.39
C SER A 148 -8.55 -12.40 30.93
N GLY A 149 -8.04 -13.57 31.36
CA GLY A 149 -8.86 -14.59 32.01
C GLY A 149 -9.04 -14.41 33.53
N THR A 150 -8.75 -13.23 34.10
CA THR A 150 -8.73 -12.98 35.54
C THR A 150 -9.90 -12.12 36.02
N GLN A 151 -9.92 -11.74 37.30
CA GLN A 151 -11.02 -10.98 37.90
C GLN A 151 -11.08 -9.54 37.36
N ASP A 152 -9.94 -8.84 37.33
CA ASP A 152 -9.80 -7.53 36.66
C ASP A 152 -9.46 -7.77 35.18
N ASN A 153 -10.42 -8.34 34.48
CA ASN A 153 -10.25 -8.96 33.18
C ASN A 153 -10.16 -7.99 32.00
N GLU A 154 -10.31 -6.70 32.24
CA GLU A 154 -10.23 -5.68 31.17
C GLU A 154 -9.31 -4.53 31.57
N LEU A 155 -8.38 -4.15 30.69
CA LEU A 155 -7.63 -2.90 30.84
C LEU A 155 -8.52 -1.73 30.39
N THR A 156 -9.38 -1.28 31.31
CA THR A 156 -10.31 -0.18 31.03
C THR A 156 -9.56 1.08 30.61
N VAL A 157 -10.03 1.74 29.54
CA VAL A 157 -9.47 2.99 28.99
C VAL A 157 -8.03 2.84 28.45
N ALA A 158 -7.54 1.62 28.28
CA ALA A 158 -6.28 1.39 27.55
C ALA A 158 -6.44 1.79 26.07
N ARG A 159 -5.42 2.38 25.49
CA ARG A 159 -5.44 2.91 24.13
C ARG A 159 -4.12 2.62 23.43
N ILE A 160 -4.16 2.50 22.11
CA ILE A 160 -2.97 2.45 21.27
C ILE A 160 -2.81 3.80 20.58
N ARG A 161 -1.61 4.35 20.62
CA ARG A 161 -1.22 5.57 19.92
C ARG A 161 -0.25 5.23 18.78
N PHE A 162 -0.53 5.73 17.57
CA PHE A 162 0.34 5.63 16.41
C PHE A 162 1.00 6.99 16.18
N ASN A 163 2.32 7.03 16.29
CA ASN A 163 3.14 8.24 16.22
C ASN A 163 3.91 8.32 14.91
N SER A 164 4.12 9.54 14.45
CA SER A 164 5.03 9.91 13.36
C SER A 164 4.95 8.99 12.13
N PRO A 165 3.73 8.80 11.56
CA PRO A 165 3.57 7.94 10.41
C PRO A 165 4.36 8.49 9.22
N LYS A 166 4.92 7.59 8.41
CA LYS A 166 5.60 7.90 7.15
C LYS A 166 4.87 7.18 6.01
N LEU A 167 4.72 7.86 4.88
CA LEU A 167 4.18 7.25 3.68
C LEU A 167 5.33 6.70 2.82
N GLU A 168 5.18 5.46 2.38
CA GLU A 168 5.96 4.91 1.27
C GLU A 168 5.03 4.49 0.15
N TYR A 169 5.22 5.08 -1.01
CA TYR A 169 4.39 4.82 -2.19
C TYR A 169 5.26 4.37 -3.36
N ASN A 170 5.03 3.13 -3.79
CA ASN A 170 5.71 2.54 -4.93
C ASN A 170 4.82 2.58 -6.18
N GLY A 171 4.49 3.79 -6.61
CA GLY A 171 3.79 4.08 -7.85
C GLY A 171 4.67 4.88 -8.80
N SER A 172 4.43 4.76 -10.10
CA SER A 172 5.22 5.46 -11.13
C SER A 172 5.02 6.97 -11.14
N ASN A 173 3.91 7.46 -10.60
CA ASN A 173 3.60 8.89 -10.47
C ASN A 173 3.33 9.23 -9.00
N GLN A 174 4.26 9.95 -8.38
CA GLN A 174 4.16 10.36 -6.98
C GLN A 174 2.99 11.33 -6.70
N GLU A 175 2.47 12.03 -7.71
CA GLU A 175 1.26 12.84 -7.55
C GLU A 175 0.03 12.01 -7.19
N ASN A 176 0.06 10.70 -7.46
CA ASN A 176 -1.02 9.75 -7.19
C ASN A 176 -0.88 9.06 -5.82
N GLU A 177 0.02 9.53 -4.96
CA GLU A 177 0.19 8.97 -3.62
C GLU A 177 -1.10 9.08 -2.78
N PRO A 178 -1.39 8.09 -1.91
CA PRO A 178 -2.45 8.19 -0.92
C PRO A 178 -2.06 9.10 0.24
N GLN A 179 -2.99 9.31 1.17
CA GLN A 179 -2.78 10.08 2.38
C GLN A 179 -2.70 9.15 3.59
N ILE A 180 -1.77 9.41 4.50
CA ILE A 180 -1.65 8.76 5.80
C ILE A 180 -2.43 9.55 6.87
N HIS A 181 -2.73 8.89 7.99
CA HIS A 181 -3.34 9.54 9.15
C HIS A 181 -2.43 10.64 9.75
N ALA A 182 -3.02 11.56 10.49
CA ALA A 182 -2.27 12.55 11.24
C ALA A 182 -1.47 11.90 12.38
N ASP A 183 -0.38 12.54 12.79
CA ASP A 183 0.41 12.13 13.94
C ASP A 183 -0.45 12.00 15.22
N GLY A 184 -0.14 11.02 16.07
CA GLY A 184 -0.85 10.78 17.30
C GLY A 184 -2.24 10.17 17.14
N LEU A 185 -2.49 9.38 16.11
CA LEU A 185 -3.74 8.64 15.97
C LEU A 185 -3.96 7.71 17.17
N ILE A 186 -5.14 7.86 17.81
CA ILE A 186 -5.53 7.05 18.96
C ILE A 186 -6.59 6.03 18.57
N LEU A 187 -6.36 4.76 18.97
CA LEU A 187 -7.36 3.69 18.97
C LEU A 187 -7.72 3.33 20.40
N ASP A 188 -9.00 3.14 20.65
CA ASP A 188 -9.53 2.55 21.87
C ASP A 188 -10.72 1.63 21.55
N ALA A 189 -11.10 0.78 22.49
CA ALA A 189 -12.18 -0.20 22.29
C ALA A 189 -13.57 0.42 22.09
N THR A 190 -13.74 1.72 22.36
CA THR A 190 -15.02 2.43 22.26
C THR A 190 -15.15 3.18 20.93
N ASN A 191 -14.04 3.42 20.25
CA ASN A 191 -14.02 4.13 18.99
C ASN A 191 -14.39 3.19 17.83
N SER A 192 -15.09 3.76 16.86
CA SER A 192 -15.26 3.15 15.55
C SER A 192 -13.91 3.02 14.83
N GLU A 193 -13.91 2.29 13.75
CA GLU A 193 -12.75 2.19 12.84
C GLU A 193 -12.12 3.56 12.53
N ARG A 194 -10.78 3.59 12.49
CA ARG A 194 -9.98 4.78 12.17
C ARG A 194 -9.21 4.54 10.87
N SER A 195 -9.33 5.48 9.93
CA SER A 195 -8.55 5.42 8.69
C SER A 195 -7.07 5.68 8.99
N VAL A 196 -6.21 4.80 8.50
CA VAL A 196 -4.75 4.91 8.62
C VAL A 196 -4.08 5.24 7.30
N LEU A 197 -4.69 4.85 6.18
CA LEU A 197 -4.18 5.11 4.84
C LEU A 197 -5.38 5.23 3.88
N THR A 198 -5.49 6.36 3.17
CA THR A 198 -6.65 6.66 2.31
C THR A 198 -6.21 7.13 0.94
N ALA A 199 -6.69 6.46 -0.09
CA ALA A 199 -6.53 6.88 -1.48
C ALA A 199 -7.83 7.47 -2.00
N ALA A 200 -7.80 8.74 -2.39
CA ALA A 200 -8.90 9.35 -3.12
C ALA A 200 -8.99 8.79 -4.55
N GLN A 201 -10.08 9.10 -5.25
CA GLN A 201 -10.20 8.79 -6.68
C GLN A 201 -8.94 9.29 -7.43
N THR A 202 -8.44 8.50 -8.35
CA THR A 202 -7.21 8.68 -9.15
C THR A 202 -5.90 8.47 -8.38
N LYS A 203 -5.96 8.05 -7.12
CA LYS A 203 -4.79 7.85 -6.26
C LYS A 203 -4.66 6.41 -5.79
N GLY A 204 -3.47 6.06 -5.28
CA GLY A 204 -3.21 4.81 -4.56
C GLY A 204 -3.08 3.56 -5.43
N ALA A 205 -2.97 3.69 -6.76
CA ALA A 205 -2.67 2.56 -7.63
C ALA A 205 -1.24 2.06 -7.41
N GLY A 206 -1.04 0.75 -7.33
CA GLY A 206 0.25 0.14 -6.99
C GLY A 206 0.34 -0.24 -5.52
N VAL A 207 1.54 -0.16 -4.94
CA VAL A 207 1.79 -0.52 -3.54
C VAL A 207 1.95 0.73 -2.69
N SER A 208 1.25 0.78 -1.57
CA SER A 208 1.26 1.88 -0.62
C SER A 208 1.41 1.36 0.80
N SER A 209 2.32 1.95 1.57
CA SER A 209 2.56 1.60 2.97
C SER A 209 2.48 2.81 3.88
N VAL A 210 1.84 2.65 5.03
CA VAL A 210 2.04 3.53 6.17
C VAL A 210 3.01 2.86 7.13
N VAL A 211 4.08 3.56 7.49
CA VAL A 211 5.20 3.05 8.31
C VAL A 211 5.25 3.78 9.62
N TRP A 212 5.43 3.06 10.72
CA TRP A 212 5.59 3.59 12.07
C TRP A 212 6.92 3.13 12.66
N GLY A 213 7.67 4.09 13.16
CA GLY A 213 8.98 3.88 13.74
C GLY A 213 10.13 4.43 12.91
N ASP A 214 11.33 4.23 13.43
CA ASP A 214 12.59 4.64 12.83
C ASP A 214 13.59 3.49 12.87
N GLN A 215 13.96 2.98 11.70
CA GLN A 215 14.88 1.84 11.61
C GLN A 215 16.29 2.17 12.11
N GLU A 216 16.75 3.41 11.99
CA GLU A 216 18.06 3.80 12.51
C GLU A 216 18.07 3.77 14.04
N GLU A 217 16.96 4.15 14.68
CA GLU A 217 16.81 4.02 16.15
C GLU A 217 16.79 2.55 16.57
N ILE A 218 16.05 1.70 15.84
CA ILE A 218 16.00 0.25 16.07
C ILE A 218 17.42 -0.34 15.95
N ASN A 219 18.16 -0.01 14.90
CA ASN A 219 19.52 -0.49 14.68
C ASN A 219 20.47 -0.05 15.81
N ARG A 220 20.36 1.19 16.27
CA ARG A 220 21.16 1.69 17.42
C ARG A 220 20.91 0.91 18.71
N GLN A 221 19.67 0.48 18.96
CA GLN A 221 19.34 -0.36 20.12
C GLN A 221 19.95 -1.76 19.98
N VAL A 222 19.92 -2.35 18.78
CA VAL A 222 20.57 -3.63 18.47
C VAL A 222 22.07 -3.55 18.69
N GLU A 223 22.73 -2.53 18.16
CA GLU A 223 24.18 -2.29 18.31
C GLU A 223 24.57 -2.07 19.78
N ALA A 224 23.71 -1.43 20.55
CA ALA A 224 23.89 -1.23 21.98
C ALA A 224 23.67 -2.51 22.81
N GLY A 225 23.22 -3.61 22.21
CA GLY A 225 22.93 -4.88 22.88
C GLY A 225 21.70 -4.81 23.78
N ALA A 226 20.67 -4.04 23.39
CA ALA A 226 19.42 -3.98 24.13
C ALA A 226 18.78 -5.36 24.24
N GLU A 227 18.30 -5.73 25.42
CA GLU A 227 17.60 -6.99 25.66
C GLU A 227 16.27 -7.04 24.91
N PHE A 228 15.58 -5.91 24.85
CA PHE A 228 14.38 -5.69 24.06
C PHE A 228 14.58 -4.48 23.16
N VAL A 229 14.34 -4.66 21.88
CA VAL A 229 14.40 -3.59 20.90
C VAL A 229 13.01 -2.98 20.75
N GLU A 230 12.89 -1.70 21.06
CA GLU A 230 11.61 -0.99 21.06
C GLU A 230 11.39 -0.19 19.79
N ASN A 231 10.15 -0.15 19.35
CA ASN A 231 9.66 0.72 18.27
C ASN A 231 8.74 1.80 18.87
N ALA A 232 9.23 3.02 19.00
CA ALA A 232 8.47 4.15 19.53
C ALA A 232 7.37 4.69 18.60
N GLY A 233 7.25 4.16 17.39
CA GLY A 233 6.19 4.54 16.45
C GLY A 233 4.80 4.09 16.89
N ILE A 234 4.70 3.10 17.79
CA ILE A 234 3.43 2.61 18.34
C ILE A 234 3.58 2.43 19.84
N GLU A 235 2.60 2.92 20.59
CA GLU A 235 2.63 2.88 22.06
C GLU A 235 1.29 2.46 22.64
N LEU A 236 1.33 1.66 23.71
CA LEU A 236 0.18 1.32 24.54
C LEU A 236 0.11 2.27 25.73
N LEU A 237 -0.98 3.00 25.85
CA LEU A 237 -1.28 3.95 26.90
C LEU A 237 -2.17 3.27 27.93
N VAL A 238 -1.69 3.09 29.17
CA VAL A 238 -2.45 2.48 30.25
C VAL A 238 -2.54 3.44 31.43
N PRO A 239 -3.73 3.96 31.77
CA PRO A 239 -3.90 4.83 32.95
C PRO A 239 -3.56 4.10 34.25
N GLY A 240 -2.92 4.80 35.17
CA GLY A 240 -2.59 4.26 36.48
C GLY A 240 -3.81 3.87 37.32
N SER A 241 -4.97 4.48 37.03
CA SER A 241 -6.25 4.17 37.69
C SER A 241 -6.89 2.87 37.20
N THR A 242 -6.40 2.28 36.10
CA THR A 242 -6.89 0.98 35.61
C THR A 242 -6.49 -0.11 36.57
N ALA A 243 -7.48 -0.85 37.13
CA ALA A 243 -7.20 -2.08 37.87
C ALA A 243 -6.61 -3.12 36.89
N LYS A 244 -5.61 -3.84 37.35
CA LYS A 244 -4.95 -4.86 36.51
C LYS A 244 -4.34 -5.97 37.38
N ASP A 245 -4.53 -7.18 36.94
CA ASP A 245 -3.92 -8.36 37.53
C ASP A 245 -2.58 -8.70 36.88
N ALA A 246 -1.76 -9.51 37.54
CA ALA A 246 -0.54 -10.07 36.94
C ALA A 246 -0.92 -11.18 35.96
N ALA A 247 -1.37 -10.81 34.76
CA ALA A 247 -1.89 -11.72 33.72
C ALA A 247 -1.56 -11.18 32.32
N LEU A 248 -1.67 -12.06 31.32
CA LEU A 248 -1.66 -11.67 29.92
C LEU A 248 -2.99 -11.00 29.55
N TYR A 249 -2.91 -9.83 28.96
CA TYR A 249 -4.03 -9.11 28.36
C TYR A 249 -3.87 -9.10 26.84
N GLU A 250 -4.91 -9.50 26.15
CA GLU A 250 -4.91 -9.57 24.68
C GLU A 250 -6.03 -8.73 24.09
N ALA A 251 -5.79 -8.14 22.95
CA ALA A 251 -6.77 -7.40 22.17
C ALA A 251 -6.66 -7.78 20.69
N THR A 252 -7.76 -7.62 19.96
CA THR A 252 -7.78 -7.85 18.52
C THR A 252 -7.78 -6.52 17.76
N LEU A 253 -6.83 -6.37 16.83
CA LEU A 253 -6.90 -5.32 15.81
C LEU A 253 -7.59 -5.89 14.59
N THR A 254 -8.67 -5.23 14.16
CA THR A 254 -9.38 -5.60 12.92
C THR A 254 -9.03 -4.58 11.84
N TRP A 255 -8.40 -5.06 10.79
CA TRP A 255 -8.04 -4.25 9.62
C TRP A 255 -9.10 -4.43 8.54
N THR A 256 -9.62 -3.32 8.04
CA THR A 256 -10.68 -3.28 7.03
C THR A 256 -10.22 -2.45 5.84
N LEU A 257 -10.22 -3.04 4.65
CA LEU A 257 -9.95 -2.34 3.40
C LEU A 257 -11.25 -2.16 2.63
N ALA A 258 -11.69 -0.92 2.51
CA ALA A 258 -12.89 -0.55 1.77
C ALA A 258 -12.51 0.01 0.39
N ALA A 259 -13.07 -0.57 -0.68
CA ALA A 259 -13.01 0.04 -2.01
C ALA A 259 -13.93 1.26 -2.04
N THR A 260 -13.43 2.38 -2.57
CA THR A 260 -14.29 3.52 -2.87
C THR A 260 -15.08 3.21 -4.14
N ALA A 261 -16.34 3.71 -4.24
CA ALA A 261 -17.11 3.57 -5.47
C ALA A 261 -16.35 4.22 -6.64
N GLY A 262 -16.32 3.52 -7.78
CA GLY A 262 -15.78 4.07 -9.02
C GLY A 262 -16.55 5.31 -9.48
N PRO A 263 -16.06 6.00 -10.53
CA PRO A 263 -16.72 7.20 -11.07
C PRO A 263 -18.17 6.98 -11.49
N ASP A 264 -18.56 5.75 -11.77
CA ASP A 264 -19.91 5.36 -12.19
C ASP A 264 -20.79 4.85 -11.04
N GLY A 265 -20.32 4.90 -9.79
CA GLY A 265 -21.05 4.44 -8.61
C GLY A 265 -21.16 2.93 -8.45
N GLU A 266 -20.52 2.15 -9.31
CA GLU A 266 -20.43 0.70 -9.18
C GLU A 266 -19.32 0.31 -8.21
N THR A 267 -19.67 -0.43 -7.17
CA THR A 267 -18.68 -1.16 -6.34
C THR A 267 -18.12 -2.28 -7.19
N VAL A 268 -16.86 -2.16 -7.57
CA VAL A 268 -16.15 -3.27 -8.21
C VAL A 268 -15.89 -4.34 -7.15
N GLN A 269 -16.58 -5.47 -7.28
CA GLN A 269 -16.35 -6.68 -6.46
C GLN A 269 -15.04 -7.34 -6.85
#